data_a05dafcde06383752b5e3a40d6b98960
#
_entry.id   a05dafcde06383752b5e3a40d6b98960
#
_cell.length_a   1.000
_cell.length_b   1.000
_cell.length_c   1.000
_cell.angle_alpha   90.00
_cell.angle_beta   90.00
_cell.angle_gamma   90.00
#
_symmetry.space_group_name_H-M   'P 1'
#
loop_
_entity.id
_entity.type
_entity.pdbx_description
1 polymer ?
#
loop_
_entity_poly.entity_id
_entity_poly.type
_entity_poly.pdbx_seq_one_letter_code
_entity_poly.pdbx_strand_id
1 'polypeptide(L)'
;SLTRLCHALIPSMKRNGGDIINLSSLGALLPIPDFAVYAATKAYVSSLSEALRLELREHGIRVLAVCPGPVSTGFGKAARRPGFTGNMMPGRNAFDTSVETVVKDSLRALSRGRARVFPGMKIRLAALLLSIAPLGLIRFFMGRRPRKVLPAPNDSPSSAS
;
A
#
# COMPACT_ATOMS: atom_id res chain seq x y z
N SER A 1 -15.22 -6.57 -2.03
CA SER A 1 -13.84 -6.22 -2.43
C SER A 1 -13.81 -4.86 -3.12
N LEU A 2 -12.64 -4.22 -3.20
CA LEU A 2 -12.44 -2.94 -3.88
C LEU A 2 -12.95 -2.98 -5.33
N THR A 3 -12.59 -4.03 -6.07
CA THR A 3 -12.99 -4.23 -7.47
C THR A 3 -14.50 -4.20 -7.65
N ARG A 4 -15.23 -4.95 -6.82
CA ARG A 4 -16.70 -4.99 -6.87
C ARG A 4 -17.32 -3.62 -6.58
N LEU A 5 -16.74 -2.87 -5.63
CA LEU A 5 -17.21 -1.52 -5.30
C LEU A 5 -16.99 -0.56 -6.47
N CYS A 6 -15.80 -0.53 -7.05
CA CYS A 6 -15.52 0.27 -8.24
C CYS A 6 -16.48 -0.09 -9.38
N HIS A 7 -16.62 -1.38 -9.68
CA HIS A 7 -17.51 -1.87 -10.74
C HIS A 7 -18.97 -1.43 -10.53
N ALA A 8 -19.47 -1.49 -9.30
CA ALA A 8 -20.84 -1.11 -8.98
C ALA A 8 -21.09 0.41 -9.08
N LEU A 9 -20.07 1.24 -8.75
CA LEU A 9 -20.21 2.70 -8.73
C LEU A 9 -19.97 3.36 -10.09
N ILE A 10 -19.11 2.79 -10.95
CA ILE A 10 -18.72 3.36 -12.24
C ILE A 10 -19.93 3.73 -13.14
N PRO A 11 -20.98 2.89 -13.28
CA PRO A 11 -22.13 3.24 -14.11
C PRO A 11 -22.85 4.53 -13.67
N SER A 12 -22.97 4.74 -12.36
CA SER A 12 -23.54 5.98 -11.82
C SER A 12 -22.59 7.16 -12.00
N MET A 13 -21.28 6.96 -11.79
CA MET A 13 -20.28 8.01 -11.95
C MET A 13 -20.14 8.47 -13.41
N LYS A 14 -20.31 7.58 -14.38
CA LYS A 14 -20.33 7.93 -15.80
C LYS A 14 -21.47 8.91 -16.14
N ARG A 15 -22.59 8.87 -15.43
CA ARG A 15 -23.73 9.79 -15.62
C ARG A 15 -23.58 11.09 -14.83
N ASN A 16 -23.02 11.01 -13.62
CA ASN A 16 -23.07 12.12 -12.64
C ASN A 16 -21.68 12.75 -12.39
N GLY A 17 -20.62 12.18 -12.97
CA GLY A 17 -19.24 12.53 -12.64
C GLY A 17 -18.81 11.96 -11.28
N GLY A 18 -17.60 12.30 -10.87
CA GLY A 18 -17.07 11.94 -9.56
C GLY A 18 -15.58 11.60 -9.57
N ASP A 19 -15.06 11.25 -8.40
CA ASP A 19 -13.67 10.93 -8.20
C ASP A 19 -13.52 9.64 -7.40
N ILE A 20 -12.49 8.85 -7.71
CA ILE A 20 -12.14 7.62 -7.02
C ILE A 20 -10.76 7.80 -6.37
N ILE A 21 -10.70 7.63 -5.06
CA ILE A 21 -9.43 7.58 -4.33
C ILE A 21 -9.26 6.17 -3.74
N ASN A 22 -8.29 5.43 -4.23
CA ASN A 22 -7.96 4.11 -3.75
C ASN A 22 -6.70 4.14 -2.87
N LEU A 23 -6.77 3.53 -1.69
CA LEU A 23 -5.67 3.51 -0.73
C LEU A 23 -4.77 2.29 -0.96
N SER A 24 -3.63 2.53 -1.60
CA SER A 24 -2.54 1.58 -1.78
C SER A 24 -1.47 1.71 -0.68
N SER A 25 -0.20 1.60 -1.01
CA SER A 25 0.96 1.74 -0.11
C SER A 25 2.26 1.91 -0.91
N LEU A 26 3.28 2.51 -0.30
CA LEU A 26 4.66 2.43 -0.79
C LEU A 26 5.13 0.97 -0.94
N GLY A 27 4.63 0.07 -0.06
CA GLY A 27 4.89 -1.36 -0.11
C GLY A 27 4.46 -2.06 -1.40
N ALA A 28 3.60 -1.43 -2.21
CA ALA A 28 3.24 -1.92 -3.54
C ALA A 28 4.42 -1.99 -4.52
N LEU A 29 5.51 -1.26 -4.25
CA LEU A 29 6.73 -1.25 -5.06
C LEU A 29 7.76 -2.29 -4.63
N LEU A 30 7.52 -3.01 -3.54
CA LEU A 30 8.53 -3.84 -2.88
C LEU A 30 8.07 -5.29 -2.70
N PRO A 31 8.94 -6.28 -2.97
CA PRO A 31 8.73 -7.66 -2.54
C PRO A 31 9.08 -7.78 -1.05
N ILE A 32 8.12 -7.54 -0.16
CA ILE A 32 8.36 -7.50 1.29
C ILE A 32 8.23 -8.91 1.87
N PRO A 33 9.32 -9.56 2.37
CA PRO A 33 9.24 -10.82 3.10
C PRO A 33 8.30 -10.69 4.29
N ASP A 34 7.61 -11.76 4.66
CA ASP A 34 6.59 -11.85 5.72
C ASP A 34 5.29 -11.03 5.46
N PHE A 35 5.31 -10.14 4.49
CA PHE A 35 4.16 -9.32 4.04
C PHE A 35 3.82 -9.50 2.57
N ALA A 36 4.12 -10.67 1.99
CA ALA A 36 3.94 -10.93 0.56
C ALA A 36 2.50 -10.66 0.08
N VAL A 37 1.49 -11.19 0.80
CA VAL A 37 0.08 -10.98 0.46
C VAL A 37 -0.30 -9.50 0.57
N TYR A 38 0.17 -8.80 1.60
CA TYR A 38 -0.07 -7.36 1.73
C TYR A 38 0.54 -6.59 0.56
N ALA A 39 1.81 -6.81 0.25
CA ALA A 39 2.50 -6.14 -0.85
C ALA A 39 1.81 -6.41 -2.19
N ALA A 40 1.47 -7.67 -2.46
CA ALA A 40 0.76 -8.07 -3.68
C ALA A 40 -0.63 -7.42 -3.78
N THR A 41 -1.41 -7.38 -2.70
CA THR A 41 -2.72 -6.71 -2.70
C THR A 41 -2.61 -5.21 -2.91
N LYS A 42 -1.58 -4.55 -2.37
CA LYS A 42 -1.35 -3.11 -2.58
C LYS A 42 -0.82 -2.82 -4.00
N ALA A 43 -0.02 -3.70 -4.58
CA ALA A 43 0.38 -3.62 -5.99
C ALA A 43 -0.85 -3.76 -6.91
N TYR A 44 -1.73 -4.71 -6.63
CA TYR A 44 -3.00 -4.86 -7.33
C TYR A 44 -3.83 -3.57 -7.28
N VAL A 45 -4.02 -2.97 -6.10
CA VAL A 45 -4.77 -1.71 -5.95
C VAL A 45 -4.15 -0.59 -6.78
N SER A 46 -2.82 -0.47 -6.80
CA SER A 46 -2.14 0.54 -7.61
C SER A 46 -2.37 0.33 -9.10
N SER A 47 -2.17 -0.89 -9.59
CA SER A 47 -2.33 -1.24 -11.01
C SER A 47 -3.78 -1.05 -11.47
N LEU A 48 -4.74 -1.56 -10.69
CA LEU A 48 -6.18 -1.37 -10.97
C LEU A 48 -6.54 0.10 -11.05
N SER A 49 -6.05 0.93 -10.12
CA SER A 49 -6.37 2.37 -10.10
C SER A 49 -5.82 3.09 -11.34
N GLU A 50 -4.64 2.72 -11.79
CA GLU A 50 -4.06 3.31 -13.00
C GLU A 50 -4.81 2.89 -14.27
N ALA A 51 -5.20 1.61 -14.37
CA ALA A 51 -6.01 1.13 -15.48
C ALA A 51 -7.37 1.85 -15.51
N LEU A 52 -8.09 1.88 -14.38
CA LEU A 52 -9.36 2.58 -14.28
C LEU A 52 -9.25 4.08 -14.61
N ARG A 53 -8.14 4.71 -14.23
CA ARG A 53 -7.90 6.12 -14.58
C ARG A 53 -7.83 6.32 -16.10
N LEU A 54 -7.20 5.42 -16.83
CA LEU A 54 -7.10 5.48 -18.27
C LEU A 54 -8.45 5.21 -18.94
N GLU A 55 -9.15 4.17 -18.48
CA GLU A 55 -10.47 3.76 -19.00
C GLU A 55 -11.56 4.81 -18.76
N LEU A 56 -11.51 5.52 -17.63
CA LEU A 56 -12.56 6.46 -17.21
C LEU A 56 -12.26 7.91 -17.57
N ARG A 57 -11.12 8.17 -18.21
CA ARG A 57 -10.66 9.52 -18.56
C ARG A 57 -11.65 10.26 -19.47
N GLU A 58 -12.18 9.59 -20.47
CA GLU A 58 -13.15 10.15 -21.41
C GLU A 58 -14.50 10.53 -20.76
N HIS A 59 -14.79 9.93 -19.60
CA HIS A 59 -15.98 10.24 -18.80
C HIS A 59 -15.72 11.34 -17.75
N GLY A 60 -14.55 11.99 -17.77
CA GLY A 60 -14.20 13.04 -16.80
C GLY A 60 -13.99 12.51 -15.36
N ILE A 61 -13.96 11.20 -15.15
CA ILE A 61 -13.76 10.60 -13.83
C ILE A 61 -12.28 10.53 -13.51
N ARG A 62 -11.87 11.13 -12.39
CA ARG A 62 -10.49 11.06 -11.92
C ARG A 62 -10.32 9.89 -10.98
N VAL A 63 -9.25 9.11 -11.17
CA VAL A 63 -8.90 8.00 -10.28
C VAL A 63 -7.49 8.22 -9.76
N LEU A 64 -7.31 8.18 -8.44
CA LEU A 64 -6.05 8.39 -7.75
C LEU A 64 -5.69 7.18 -6.90
N ALA A 65 -4.49 6.63 -7.07
CA ALA A 65 -3.88 5.69 -6.13
C ALA A 65 -3.05 6.46 -5.09
N VAL A 66 -3.44 6.40 -3.82
CA VAL A 66 -2.67 6.96 -2.71
C VAL A 66 -1.75 5.89 -2.15
N CYS A 67 -0.44 6.14 -2.18
CA CYS A 67 0.61 5.19 -1.79
C CYS A 67 1.40 5.73 -0.59
N PRO A 68 0.83 5.77 0.62
CA PRO A 68 1.54 6.27 1.79
C PRO A 68 2.66 5.32 2.21
N GLY A 69 3.66 5.87 2.89
CA GLY A 69 4.58 5.13 3.72
C GLY A 69 3.93 4.73 5.05
N PRO A 70 4.73 4.49 6.09
CA PRO A 70 4.21 4.36 7.44
C PRO A 70 3.43 5.62 7.86
N VAL A 71 2.26 5.43 8.44
CA VAL A 71 1.42 6.52 8.96
C VAL A 71 1.16 6.25 10.44
N SER A 72 1.24 7.28 11.27
CA SER A 72 0.94 7.21 12.70
C SER A 72 -0.55 6.99 12.94
N THR A 73 -1.02 5.77 12.71
CA THR A 73 -2.39 5.33 12.96
C THR A 73 -2.41 4.05 13.78
N GLY A 74 -3.56 3.70 14.36
CA GLY A 74 -3.78 2.40 15.01
C GLY A 74 -3.67 1.18 14.08
N PHE A 75 -3.62 1.40 12.75
CA PHE A 75 -3.54 0.33 11.74
C PHE A 75 -2.38 -0.64 11.96
N GLY A 76 -1.19 -0.14 12.32
CA GLY A 76 -0.03 -0.98 12.58
C GLY A 76 -0.21 -1.94 13.76
N LYS A 77 -1.05 -1.59 14.75
CA LYS A 77 -1.44 -2.48 15.84
C LYS A 77 -2.48 -3.49 15.38
N ALA A 78 -3.49 -3.05 14.64
CA ALA A 78 -4.58 -3.89 14.14
C ALA A 78 -4.14 -4.90 13.05
N ALA A 79 -3.14 -4.55 12.24
CA ALA A 79 -2.60 -5.41 11.18
C ALA A 79 -1.60 -6.47 11.68
N ARG A 80 -1.25 -6.47 12.97
CA ARG A 80 -0.35 -7.48 13.54
C ARG A 80 -1.08 -8.79 13.72
N ARG A 81 -0.48 -9.88 13.23
CA ARG A 81 -0.93 -11.23 13.58
C ARG A 81 -0.63 -11.50 15.07
N PRO A 82 -1.47 -12.25 15.78
CA PRO A 82 -1.13 -12.75 17.11
C PRO A 82 0.26 -13.43 17.08
N GLY A 83 1.12 -13.09 18.04
CA GLY A 83 2.49 -13.64 18.12
C GLY A 83 3.56 -12.92 17.27
N PHE A 84 3.21 -11.94 16.43
CA PHE A 84 4.20 -11.18 15.66
C PHE A 84 4.80 -10.05 16.50
N THR A 85 6.04 -10.22 16.95
CA THR A 85 6.81 -9.24 17.76
C THR A 85 7.76 -8.36 16.92
N GLY A 86 7.80 -8.55 15.60
CA GLY A 86 8.71 -7.85 14.70
C GLY A 86 8.25 -6.43 14.34
N ASN A 87 9.20 -5.52 14.09
CA ASN A 87 8.91 -4.25 13.42
C ASN A 87 8.59 -4.53 11.95
N MET A 88 7.44 -4.06 11.48
CA MET A 88 6.99 -4.23 10.09
C MET A 88 7.96 -3.62 9.07
N MET A 89 8.67 -2.55 9.44
CA MET A 89 9.74 -1.94 8.63
C MET A 89 10.84 -1.40 9.54
N PRO A 90 12.12 -1.78 9.34
CA PRO A 90 13.24 -1.09 9.95
C PRO A 90 13.22 0.38 9.51
N GLY A 91 13.47 1.31 10.44
CA GLY A 91 13.46 2.75 10.13
C GLY A 91 12.07 3.38 10.00
N ARG A 92 10.99 2.70 10.39
CA ARG A 92 9.61 3.19 10.35
C ARG A 92 9.48 4.62 10.86
N ASN A 93 10.09 4.94 12.01
CA ASN A 93 9.98 6.26 12.64
C ASN A 93 10.59 7.39 11.79
N ALA A 94 11.58 7.09 10.93
CA ALA A 94 12.19 8.07 10.04
C ALA A 94 11.30 8.43 8.84
N PHE A 95 10.39 7.54 8.47
CA PHE A 95 9.48 7.67 7.32
C PHE A 95 8.02 7.89 7.73
N ASP A 96 7.77 8.12 9.02
CA ASP A 96 6.42 8.30 9.51
C ASP A 96 5.82 9.61 8.96
N THR A 97 4.58 9.51 8.48
CA THR A 97 3.86 10.64 7.87
C THR A 97 2.56 10.86 8.65
N SER A 98 2.23 12.11 8.93
CA SER A 98 0.97 12.42 9.60
C SER A 98 -0.23 12.18 8.70
N VAL A 99 -1.38 11.88 9.31
CA VAL A 99 -2.66 11.68 8.59
C VAL A 99 -3.03 12.93 7.79
N GLU A 100 -2.84 14.11 8.36
CA GLU A 100 -3.13 15.41 7.74
C GLU A 100 -2.32 15.59 6.46
N THR A 101 -1.02 15.23 6.49
CA THR A 101 -0.16 15.28 5.29
C THR A 101 -0.66 14.32 4.21
N VAL A 102 -1.06 13.11 4.60
CA VAL A 102 -1.62 12.13 3.65
C VAL A 102 -2.87 12.69 2.99
N VAL A 103 -3.81 13.21 3.76
CA VAL A 103 -5.07 13.78 3.24
C VAL A 103 -4.79 14.98 2.34
N LYS A 104 -4.00 15.96 2.81
CA LYS A 104 -3.67 17.18 2.06
C LYS A 104 -2.99 16.87 0.73
N ASP A 105 -1.99 16.00 0.73
CA ASP A 105 -1.26 15.63 -0.49
C ASP A 105 -2.14 14.83 -1.45
N SER A 106 -3.04 13.99 -0.93
CA SER A 106 -3.99 13.21 -1.75
C SER A 106 -4.99 14.11 -2.47
N LEU A 107 -5.63 15.02 -1.76
CA LEU A 107 -6.60 15.96 -2.35
C LEU A 107 -5.93 16.88 -3.38
N ARG A 108 -4.73 17.37 -3.09
CA ARG A 108 -3.93 18.17 -4.03
C ARG A 108 -3.51 17.36 -5.27
N ALA A 109 -3.19 16.08 -5.12
CA ALA A 109 -2.84 15.21 -6.23
C ALA A 109 -4.06 14.93 -7.11
N LEU A 110 -5.21 14.67 -6.49
CA LEU A 110 -6.48 14.47 -7.18
C LEU A 110 -6.88 15.71 -8.00
N SER A 111 -6.83 16.91 -7.41
CA SER A 111 -7.17 18.16 -8.10
C SER A 111 -6.25 18.44 -9.30
N ARG A 112 -5.01 17.93 -9.28
CA ARG A 112 -4.05 18.01 -10.38
C ARG A 112 -4.14 16.85 -11.39
N GLY A 113 -5.13 15.99 -11.27
CA GLY A 113 -5.31 14.82 -12.14
C GLY A 113 -4.18 13.81 -12.10
N ARG A 114 -3.46 13.68 -10.97
CA ARG A 114 -2.38 12.72 -10.83
C ARG A 114 -2.93 11.29 -10.76
N ALA A 115 -2.20 10.34 -11.37
CA ALA A 115 -2.55 8.91 -11.30
C ALA A 115 -2.21 8.31 -9.93
N ARG A 116 -1.08 8.74 -9.35
CA ARG A 116 -0.54 8.21 -8.11
C ARG A 116 0.07 9.33 -7.26
N VAL A 117 -0.03 9.20 -5.96
CA VAL A 117 0.65 10.09 -5.00
C VAL A 117 1.37 9.30 -3.92
N PHE A 118 2.56 9.76 -3.58
CA PHE A 118 3.35 9.30 -2.45
C PHE A 118 3.40 10.44 -1.42
N PRO A 119 2.52 10.44 -0.39
CA PRO A 119 2.39 11.54 0.55
C PRO A 119 3.66 11.74 1.40
N GLY A 120 4.07 12.99 1.55
CA GLY A 120 5.28 13.36 2.28
C GLY A 120 6.55 13.31 1.41
N MET A 121 7.45 14.29 1.63
CA MET A 121 8.67 14.47 0.81
C MET A 121 9.61 13.26 0.88
N LYS A 122 9.80 12.71 2.09
CA LYS A 122 10.68 11.54 2.30
C LYS A 122 10.15 10.30 1.56
N ILE A 123 8.83 10.08 1.60
CA ILE A 123 8.18 8.96 0.92
C ILE A 123 8.23 9.13 -0.59
N ARG A 124 8.05 10.36 -1.08
CA ARG A 124 8.19 10.66 -2.51
C ARG A 124 9.59 10.38 -3.03
N LEU A 125 10.63 10.79 -2.28
CA LEU A 125 12.01 10.50 -2.65
C LEU A 125 12.30 9.00 -2.62
N ALA A 126 11.85 8.29 -1.58
CA ALA A 126 11.99 6.83 -1.49
C ALA A 126 11.31 6.13 -2.67
N ALA A 127 10.09 6.54 -3.03
CA ALA A 127 9.35 5.98 -4.16
C ALA A 127 10.08 6.22 -5.49
N LEU A 128 10.65 7.42 -5.68
CA LEU A 128 11.44 7.75 -6.87
C LEU A 128 12.68 6.85 -6.97
N LEU A 129 13.43 6.70 -5.89
CA LEU A 129 14.61 5.83 -5.84
C LEU A 129 14.24 4.37 -6.13
N LEU A 130 13.14 3.87 -5.54
CA LEU A 130 12.65 2.50 -5.76
C LEU A 130 12.18 2.29 -7.20
N SER A 131 11.62 3.31 -7.85
CA SER A 131 11.14 3.20 -9.24
C SER A 131 12.28 3.14 -10.25
N ILE A 132 13.47 3.67 -9.91
CA ILE A 132 14.65 3.65 -10.76
C ILE A 132 15.56 2.46 -10.43
N ALA A 133 15.47 1.93 -9.21
CA ALA A 133 16.34 0.86 -8.74
C ALA A 133 16.11 -0.44 -9.54
N PRO A 134 17.17 -1.09 -10.05
CA PRO A 134 17.05 -2.39 -10.68
C PRO A 134 16.41 -3.41 -9.74
N LEU A 135 15.46 -4.19 -10.25
CA LEU A 135 14.72 -5.19 -9.44
C LEU A 135 15.67 -6.19 -8.75
N GLY A 136 16.79 -6.53 -9.40
CA GLY A 136 17.84 -7.39 -8.81
C GLY A 136 18.44 -6.80 -7.54
N LEU A 137 18.69 -5.49 -7.51
CA LEU A 137 19.22 -4.78 -6.35
C LEU A 137 18.19 -4.78 -5.20
N ILE A 138 16.93 -4.52 -5.50
CA ILE A 138 15.85 -4.58 -4.52
C ILE A 138 15.75 -5.98 -3.91
N ARG A 139 15.76 -7.02 -4.74
CA ARG A 139 15.71 -8.44 -4.31
C ARG A 139 16.90 -8.80 -3.43
N PHE A 140 18.10 -8.37 -3.78
CA PHE A 140 19.31 -8.60 -3.00
C PHE A 140 19.21 -8.00 -1.59
N PHE A 141 18.79 -6.73 -1.46
CA PHE A 141 18.62 -6.10 -0.15
C PHE A 141 17.48 -6.72 0.67
N MET A 142 16.36 -7.06 0.01
CA MET A 142 15.23 -7.70 0.68
C MET A 142 15.54 -9.13 1.12
N GLY A 143 16.32 -9.88 0.35
CA GLY A 143 16.73 -11.25 0.68
C GLY A 143 17.71 -11.35 1.84
N ARG A 144 18.47 -10.29 2.13
CA ARG A 144 19.40 -10.22 3.27
C ARG A 144 18.74 -9.92 4.62
N ARG A 145 17.43 -9.66 4.65
CA ARG A 145 16.72 -9.45 5.92
C ARG A 145 16.72 -10.74 6.73
N PRO A 146 17.15 -10.71 8.00
CA PRO A 146 17.06 -11.88 8.86
C PRO A 146 15.58 -12.28 8.99
N ARG A 147 15.26 -13.51 8.58
CA ARG A 147 13.93 -14.09 8.80
C ARG A 147 13.77 -14.35 10.29
N LYS A 148 12.80 -13.76 10.93
CA LYS A 148 12.35 -14.21 12.25
C LYS A 148 11.55 -15.49 12.01
N VAL A 149 12.17 -16.62 12.36
CA VAL A 149 11.50 -17.92 12.39
C VAL A 149 10.38 -17.80 13.43
N LEU A 150 9.13 -17.90 13.00
CA LEU A 150 8.03 -18.07 13.93
C LEU A 150 8.24 -19.42 14.64
N PRO A 151 8.13 -19.49 15.97
CA PRO A 151 8.08 -20.78 16.64
C PRO A 151 6.92 -21.57 16.05
N ALA A 152 7.14 -22.86 15.80
CA ALA A 152 6.08 -23.77 15.37
C ALA A 152 4.87 -23.64 16.30
N PRO A 153 3.63 -23.75 15.80
CA PRO A 153 2.49 -23.86 16.67
C PRO A 153 2.78 -25.00 17.65
N ASN A 154 2.71 -24.72 18.96
CA ASN A 154 2.93 -25.72 19.98
C ASN A 154 2.03 -26.92 19.69
N ASP A 155 2.65 -28.02 19.30
CA ASP A 155 2.06 -29.33 19.49
C ASP A 155 1.99 -29.54 21.01
N SER A 156 0.89 -29.16 21.60
CA SER A 156 0.58 -29.51 22.98
C SER A 156 0.60 -31.04 23.05
N PRO A 157 1.45 -31.68 23.87
CA PRO A 157 1.35 -33.11 24.03
C PRO A 157 -0.04 -33.39 24.63
N SER A 158 -0.83 -34.15 23.88
CA SER A 158 -2.02 -34.81 24.40
C SER A 158 -1.68 -35.49 25.70
N SER A 159 -2.14 -34.94 26.83
CA SER A 159 -2.14 -35.64 28.10
C SER A 159 -3.09 -36.83 28.00
N ALA A 160 -2.52 -37.96 27.62
CA ALA A 160 -3.12 -39.25 27.87
C ALA A 160 -2.96 -39.58 29.36
N SER A 161 -4.03 -39.67 30.09
CA SER A 161 -4.21 -40.56 31.26
C SER A 161 -5.69 -40.59 31.60
#